data_937debc5fa17c8048e23a04a43a13426
#
_entry.id   937debc5fa17c8048e23a04a43a13426
#
_cell.length_a   1.000
_cell.length_b   1.000
_cell.length_c   1.000
_cell.angle_alpha   90.00
_cell.angle_beta   90.00
_cell.angle_gamma   90.00
#
_symmetry.space_group_name_H-M   'P 1'
#
loop_
_entity.id
_entity.type
_entity.pdbx_description
1 polymer ?
#
loop_
_entity_poly.entity_id
_entity_poly.type
_entity_poly.pdbx_seq_one_letter_code
_entity_poly.pdbx_strand_id
1 'polypeptide(L)'
;MENHHIAAAVLNLGLGIDQAQAMRWRGKPGEDHLRRDALLLEQFESEHAWGMEASIDLFWCNPASIRNPEHIRAFALALCDCIQMHRYGEPLIVHFGKEEHLSGYTLVQLIETSNITAHFIDQPTLDQGNAGCLNIFSCASFAPYAAAAFCQEWFGAKEVDAVVTFRGPRRTVQE
;
A
#
# COMPACT_ATOMS: atom_id res chain seq x y z
N MET A 1 -22.24 3.17 -6.12
CA MET A 1 -22.62 4.10 -7.22
C MET A 1 -21.94 5.48 -7.13
N GLU A 2 -21.23 5.82 -6.05
CA GLU A 2 -20.57 7.13 -5.90
C GLU A 2 -19.15 7.23 -6.49
N ASN A 3 -18.45 6.09 -6.68
CA ASN A 3 -17.06 6.10 -7.18
C ASN A 3 -16.89 6.44 -8.66
N HIS A 4 -17.94 6.29 -9.50
CA HIS A 4 -17.86 6.62 -10.92
C HIS A 4 -17.79 8.12 -11.23
N HIS A 5 -18.26 8.96 -10.32
CA HIS A 5 -18.24 10.42 -10.55
C HIS A 5 -16.89 11.08 -10.26
N ILE A 6 -16.06 10.47 -9.41
CA ILE A 6 -14.72 11.00 -9.07
C ILE A 6 -13.75 10.72 -10.22
N ALA A 7 -13.80 9.52 -10.81
CA ALA A 7 -12.94 9.15 -11.96
C ALA A 7 -13.17 10.05 -13.18
N ALA A 8 -14.42 10.36 -13.50
CA ALA A 8 -14.76 11.20 -14.64
C ALA A 8 -14.33 12.68 -14.50
N ALA A 9 -14.25 13.19 -13.26
CA ALA A 9 -13.85 14.58 -13.00
C ALA A 9 -12.32 14.78 -13.10
N VAL A 10 -11.52 13.73 -12.86
CA VAL A 10 -10.06 13.78 -12.87
C VAL A 10 -9.49 13.68 -14.29
N LEU A 11 -10.15 12.96 -15.20
CA LEU A 11 -9.73 12.77 -16.60
C LEU A 11 -9.74 14.07 -17.42
N ASN A 12 -10.49 15.08 -17.02
CA ASN A 12 -10.59 16.36 -17.73
C ASN A 12 -9.45 17.36 -17.48
N LEU A 13 -8.47 17.03 -16.65
CA LEU A 13 -7.38 17.94 -16.27
C LEU A 13 -6.12 17.89 -17.17
N GLY A 14 -6.14 17.15 -18.29
CA GLY A 14 -5.22 17.34 -19.42
C GLY A 14 -3.70 17.18 -19.15
N LEU A 15 -3.29 16.49 -18.07
CA LEU A 15 -1.87 16.28 -17.77
C LEU A 15 -1.51 14.81 -18.07
N GLY A 16 -0.78 14.58 -19.17
CA GLY A 16 -0.37 13.24 -19.60
C GLY A 16 0.58 12.56 -18.60
N ILE A 17 0.05 11.68 -17.77
CA ILE A 17 0.83 10.65 -17.08
C ILE A 17 0.67 9.40 -17.93
N ASP A 18 1.79 8.81 -18.41
CA ASP A 18 1.71 7.53 -19.12
C ASP A 18 1.45 6.36 -18.17
N GLN A 19 1.08 5.20 -18.73
CA GLN A 19 0.75 4.01 -17.96
C GLN A 19 1.91 3.53 -17.07
N ALA A 20 3.14 3.60 -17.56
CA ALA A 20 4.32 3.17 -16.79
C ALA A 20 4.57 4.09 -15.59
N GLN A 21 4.31 5.39 -15.74
CA GLN A 21 4.38 6.37 -14.65
C GLN A 21 3.24 6.19 -13.64
N ALA A 22 2.06 5.72 -14.08
CA ALA A 22 0.96 5.44 -13.17
C ALA A 22 1.21 4.23 -12.27
N MET A 23 2.01 3.25 -12.70
CA MET A 23 2.30 2.03 -11.96
C MET A 23 3.38 2.20 -10.86
N ARG A 24 4.04 3.33 -10.81
CA ARG A 24 5.04 3.62 -9.78
C ARG A 24 4.91 5.05 -9.26
N TRP A 25 5.00 5.18 -7.96
CA TRP A 25 4.98 6.45 -7.27
C TRP A 25 6.09 6.53 -6.22
N ARG A 26 6.87 7.61 -6.29
CA ARG A 26 7.82 8.03 -5.25
C ARG A 26 7.33 9.32 -4.66
N GLY A 27 6.71 9.23 -3.50
CA GLY A 27 5.96 10.31 -2.91
C GLY A 27 6.65 10.96 -1.73
N LYS A 28 6.34 12.25 -1.58
CA LYS A 28 6.55 12.99 -0.33
C LYS A 28 5.20 13.33 0.27
N PRO A 29 5.11 13.56 1.58
CA PRO A 29 3.86 13.99 2.18
C PRO A 29 3.25 15.20 1.46
N GLY A 30 1.96 15.12 1.12
CA GLY A 30 1.23 16.20 0.45
C GLY A 30 1.26 16.18 -1.08
N GLU A 31 1.95 15.23 -1.73
CA GLU A 31 1.83 15.05 -3.18
C GLU A 31 0.47 14.46 -3.58
N ASP A 32 -0.02 14.88 -4.75
CA ASP A 32 -1.30 14.41 -5.28
C ASP A 32 -1.22 12.95 -5.76
N HIS A 33 -1.65 12.02 -4.91
CA HIS A 33 -1.76 10.59 -5.22
C HIS A 33 -3.15 10.21 -5.75
N LEU A 34 -4.18 11.00 -5.46
CA LEU A 34 -5.58 10.66 -5.79
C LEU A 34 -5.80 10.51 -7.29
N ARG A 35 -5.15 11.36 -8.09
CA ARG A 35 -5.24 11.28 -9.54
C ARG A 35 -4.63 9.99 -10.08
N ARG A 36 -3.52 9.54 -9.52
CA ARG A 36 -2.86 8.29 -9.93
C ARG A 36 -3.72 7.08 -9.56
N ASP A 37 -4.32 7.10 -8.38
CA ASP A 37 -5.26 6.06 -7.96
C ASP A 37 -6.47 5.99 -8.91
N ALA A 38 -7.04 7.12 -9.32
CA ALA A 38 -8.14 7.15 -10.28
C ALA A 38 -7.77 6.49 -11.62
N LEU A 39 -6.57 6.77 -12.15
CA LEU A 39 -6.07 6.16 -13.39
C LEU A 39 -5.85 4.64 -13.23
N LEU A 40 -5.30 4.20 -12.10
CA LEU A 40 -5.09 2.78 -11.85
C LEU A 40 -6.39 2.01 -11.67
N LEU A 41 -7.38 2.60 -11.01
CA LEU A 41 -8.69 1.98 -10.85
C LEU A 41 -9.41 1.83 -12.20
N GLU A 42 -9.35 2.86 -13.06
CA GLU A 42 -9.89 2.79 -14.42
C GLU A 42 -9.17 1.71 -15.25
N GLN A 43 -7.84 1.64 -15.16
CA GLN A 43 -7.06 0.62 -15.86
C GLN A 43 -7.38 -0.78 -15.34
N PHE A 44 -7.50 -0.97 -14.02
CA PHE A 44 -7.87 -2.26 -13.41
C PHE A 44 -9.18 -2.78 -13.97
N GLU A 45 -10.20 -1.94 -14.07
CA GLU A 45 -11.50 -2.29 -14.62
C GLU A 45 -11.44 -2.54 -16.14
N SER A 46 -10.79 -1.65 -16.90
CA SER A 46 -10.72 -1.76 -18.37
C SER A 46 -9.91 -2.99 -18.82
N GLU A 47 -8.92 -3.39 -18.05
CA GLU A 47 -8.14 -4.59 -18.29
C GLU A 47 -8.78 -5.87 -17.76
N HIS A 48 -9.91 -5.78 -17.07
CA HIS A 48 -10.55 -6.91 -16.37
C HIS A 48 -9.56 -7.65 -15.46
N ALA A 49 -8.71 -6.90 -14.77
CA ALA A 49 -7.69 -7.49 -13.92
C ALA A 49 -8.32 -8.29 -12.77
N TRP A 50 -7.74 -9.46 -12.45
CA TRP A 50 -8.27 -10.33 -11.40
C TRP A 50 -7.90 -9.82 -10.00
N GLY A 51 -6.69 -9.29 -9.85
CA GLY A 51 -6.20 -8.79 -8.58
C GLY A 51 -5.19 -7.65 -8.74
N MET A 52 -4.99 -6.92 -7.67
CA MET A 52 -4.04 -5.81 -7.56
C MET A 52 -3.09 -6.07 -6.40
N GLU A 53 -1.82 -5.82 -6.63
CA GLU A 53 -0.78 -5.84 -5.61
C GLU A 53 -0.09 -4.49 -5.56
N ALA A 54 0.09 -3.96 -4.36
CA ALA A 54 0.92 -2.81 -4.08
C ALA A 54 2.10 -3.23 -3.20
N SER A 55 3.32 -3.02 -3.68
CA SER A 55 4.55 -3.10 -2.90
C SER A 55 4.94 -1.69 -2.48
N ILE A 56 5.10 -1.47 -1.18
CA ILE A 56 5.33 -0.15 -0.59
C ILE A 56 6.58 -0.22 0.28
N ASP A 57 7.58 0.58 -0.06
CA ASP A 57 8.79 0.73 0.73
C ASP A 57 8.81 2.10 1.41
N LEU A 58 8.99 2.11 2.71
CA LEU A 58 9.06 3.29 3.57
C LEU A 58 10.50 3.50 4.03
N PHE A 59 10.99 4.73 3.93
CA PHE A 59 12.34 5.09 4.31
C PHE A 59 12.33 6.18 5.37
N TRP A 60 13.32 6.13 6.27
CA TRP A 60 13.47 7.07 7.38
C TRP A 60 12.25 7.09 8.30
N CYS A 61 11.68 5.91 8.57
CA CYS A 61 10.57 5.76 9.50
C CYS A 61 10.96 6.24 10.92
N ASN A 62 9.95 6.67 11.68
CA ASN A 62 10.15 6.94 13.10
C ASN A 62 10.45 5.62 13.84
N PRO A 63 11.63 5.49 14.48
CA PRO A 63 12.00 4.26 15.20
C PRO A 63 11.00 3.86 16.29
N ALA A 64 10.38 4.83 16.97
CA ALA A 64 9.42 4.54 18.02
C ALA A 64 8.13 3.91 17.46
N SER A 65 7.73 4.27 16.22
CA SER A 65 6.55 3.71 15.57
C SER A 65 6.77 2.27 15.11
N ILE A 66 7.90 1.99 14.45
CA ILE A 66 8.16 0.66 13.87
C ILE A 66 8.62 -0.37 14.89
N ARG A 67 9.04 0.04 16.10
CA ARG A 67 9.43 -0.84 17.21
C ARG A 67 8.33 -1.11 18.22
N ASN A 68 7.13 -0.57 17.97
CA ASN A 68 6.01 -0.70 18.88
C ASN A 68 4.96 -1.68 18.29
N PRO A 69 4.83 -2.91 18.81
CA PRO A 69 3.89 -3.89 18.27
C PRO A 69 2.42 -3.46 18.39
N GLU A 70 2.05 -2.69 19.42
CA GLU A 70 0.70 -2.18 19.56
C GLU A 70 0.39 -1.07 18.53
N HIS A 71 1.39 -0.24 18.20
CA HIS A 71 1.25 0.74 17.12
C HIS A 71 1.13 0.06 15.75
N ILE A 72 1.90 -1.01 15.51
CA ILE A 72 1.81 -1.85 14.31
C ILE A 72 0.45 -2.56 14.23
N ARG A 73 -0.09 -3.03 15.37
CA ARG A 73 -1.43 -3.61 15.44
C ARG A 73 -2.49 -2.60 15.05
N ALA A 74 -2.47 -1.41 15.65
CA ALA A 74 -3.39 -0.33 15.34
C ALA A 74 -3.30 0.11 13.88
N PHE A 75 -2.08 0.14 13.31
CA PHE A 75 -1.84 0.38 11.90
C PHE A 75 -2.58 -0.62 11.01
N ALA A 76 -2.43 -1.93 11.27
CA ALA A 76 -3.05 -2.97 10.45
C ALA A 76 -4.57 -2.82 10.39
N LEU A 77 -5.19 -2.49 11.52
CA LEU A 77 -6.64 -2.27 11.61
C LEU A 77 -7.05 -1.01 10.82
N ALA A 78 -6.34 0.10 11.02
CA ALA A 78 -6.63 1.36 10.35
C ALA A 78 -6.35 1.31 8.85
N LEU A 79 -5.34 0.55 8.42
CA LEU A 79 -5.07 0.33 7.00
C LEU A 79 -6.20 -0.44 6.31
N CYS A 80 -6.77 -1.47 6.95
CA CYS A 80 -7.94 -2.17 6.42
C CYS A 80 -9.11 -1.20 6.19
N ASP A 81 -9.37 -0.32 7.15
CA ASP A 81 -10.42 0.70 7.01
C ASP A 81 -10.09 1.71 5.88
N CYS A 82 -8.83 2.14 5.78
CA CYS A 82 -8.35 3.05 4.73
C CYS A 82 -8.59 2.49 3.33
N ILE A 83 -8.27 1.21 3.10
CA ILE A 83 -8.45 0.54 1.80
C ILE A 83 -9.83 -0.10 1.63
N GLN A 84 -10.74 0.11 2.58
CA GLN A 84 -12.11 -0.40 2.59
C GLN A 84 -12.20 -1.93 2.47
N MET A 85 -11.30 -2.64 3.14
CA MET A 85 -11.24 -4.11 3.14
C MET A 85 -11.68 -4.67 4.49
N HIS A 86 -12.52 -5.69 4.44
CA HIS A 86 -12.87 -6.45 5.62
C HIS A 86 -11.70 -7.26 6.12
N ARG A 87 -11.29 -7.03 7.36
CA ARG A 87 -10.28 -7.85 8.04
C ARG A 87 -10.85 -9.21 8.42
N TYR A 88 -10.01 -10.23 8.34
CA TYR A 88 -10.30 -11.57 8.81
C TYR A 88 -9.38 -11.93 9.97
N GLY A 89 -9.94 -12.01 11.17
CA GLY A 89 -9.19 -12.27 12.41
C GLY A 89 -8.30 -11.11 12.86
N GLU A 90 -7.49 -11.38 13.86
CA GLU A 90 -6.53 -10.43 14.42
C GLU A 90 -5.20 -10.46 13.67
N PRO A 91 -4.48 -9.34 13.58
CA PRO A 91 -3.17 -9.32 12.94
C PRO A 91 -2.16 -10.15 13.73
N LEU A 92 -1.41 -10.99 13.02
CA LEU A 92 -0.24 -11.66 13.56
C LEU A 92 0.96 -10.71 13.49
N ILE A 93 1.57 -10.44 14.65
CA ILE A 93 2.76 -9.60 14.76
C ILE A 93 3.82 -10.36 15.50
N VAL A 94 4.97 -10.54 14.86
CA VAL A 94 6.10 -11.31 15.42
C VAL A 94 7.38 -10.50 15.26
N HIS A 95 8.13 -10.38 16.35
CA HIS A 95 9.50 -9.85 16.29
C HIS A 95 10.47 -11.01 16.10
N PHE A 96 11.30 -10.97 15.08
CA PHE A 96 12.37 -11.96 14.89
C PHE A 96 13.55 -11.37 14.09
N GLY A 97 14.58 -12.16 14.00
CA GLY A 97 15.88 -11.80 13.47
C GLY A 97 16.96 -12.12 14.51
N LYS A 98 17.77 -13.16 14.26
CA LYS A 98 18.90 -13.50 15.12
C LYS A 98 20.06 -12.53 14.92
N GLU A 99 20.19 -12.02 13.70
CA GLU A 99 21.20 -11.06 13.33
C GLU A 99 20.61 -9.66 13.44
N GLU A 100 21.34 -8.76 14.09
CA GLU A 100 20.86 -7.42 14.42
C GLU A 100 20.37 -6.66 13.18
N HIS A 101 21.08 -6.75 12.06
CA HIS A 101 20.72 -6.07 10.82
C HIS A 101 19.49 -6.64 10.08
N LEU A 102 19.00 -7.82 10.51
CA LEU A 102 17.79 -8.46 10.01
C LEU A 102 16.65 -8.46 11.04
N SER A 103 16.89 -7.82 12.19
CA SER A 103 15.92 -7.77 13.27
C SER A 103 14.77 -6.81 12.93
N GLY A 104 13.56 -7.20 13.32
CA GLY A 104 12.39 -6.37 13.17
C GLY A 104 11.07 -7.08 13.39
N TYR A 105 9.99 -6.31 13.23
CA TYR A 105 8.63 -6.82 13.35
C TYR A 105 8.09 -7.22 11.98
N THR A 106 7.50 -8.40 11.91
CA THR A 106 6.71 -8.84 10.76
C THR A 106 5.24 -8.84 11.13
N LEU A 107 4.42 -8.27 10.25
CA LEU A 107 2.97 -8.22 10.32
C LEU A 107 2.37 -9.10 9.22
N VAL A 108 1.32 -9.86 9.56
CA VAL A 108 0.42 -10.50 8.59
C VAL A 108 -1.02 -10.23 9.02
N GLN A 109 -1.80 -9.60 8.16
CA GLN A 109 -3.23 -9.40 8.32
C GLN A 109 -3.97 -10.04 7.15
N LEU A 110 -4.86 -10.97 7.45
CA LEU A 110 -5.76 -11.51 6.45
C LEU A 110 -6.92 -10.53 6.20
N ILE A 111 -7.24 -10.33 4.95
CA ILE A 111 -8.40 -9.54 4.51
C ILE A 111 -9.28 -10.36 3.57
N GLU A 112 -10.56 -10.07 3.51
CA GLU A 112 -11.40 -10.54 2.43
C GLU A 112 -11.09 -9.69 1.18
N THR A 113 -10.48 -10.19 0.16
CA THR A 113 -10.14 -11.55 -0.21
C THR A 113 -8.65 -11.70 -0.45
N SER A 114 -7.78 -11.54 0.52
CA SER A 114 -6.34 -11.79 0.41
C SER A 114 -5.56 -11.42 1.69
N ASN A 115 -4.53 -10.58 1.58
CA ASN A 115 -3.66 -10.31 2.73
C ASN A 115 -2.92 -8.96 2.62
N ILE A 116 -2.51 -8.48 3.80
CA ILE A 116 -1.53 -7.42 3.99
C ILE A 116 -0.36 -8.05 4.75
N THR A 117 0.84 -7.83 4.26
CA THR A 117 2.06 -8.23 4.96
C THR A 117 3.01 -7.04 5.07
N ALA A 118 3.78 -6.99 6.15
CA ALA A 118 4.81 -5.98 6.33
C ALA A 118 5.99 -6.55 7.10
N HIS A 119 7.18 -6.01 6.82
CA HIS A 119 8.37 -6.19 7.63
C HIS A 119 8.99 -4.84 7.95
N PHE A 120 9.16 -4.55 9.24
CA PHE A 120 9.74 -3.32 9.73
C PHE A 120 11.15 -3.59 10.22
N ILE A 121 12.14 -2.98 9.55
CA ILE A 121 13.57 -3.10 9.86
C ILE A 121 13.88 -2.11 10.96
N ASP A 122 14.10 -2.62 12.18
CA ASP A 122 14.26 -1.79 13.36
C ASP A 122 15.69 -1.26 13.57
N GLN A 123 16.65 -1.76 12.80
CA GLN A 123 18.02 -1.27 12.78
C GLN A 123 18.22 -0.29 11.62
N PRO A 124 18.83 0.88 11.88
CA PRO A 124 19.03 1.86 10.81
C PRO A 124 20.07 1.34 9.81
N THR A 125 19.72 1.43 8.53
CA THR A 125 20.71 1.27 7.45
C THR A 125 21.45 2.58 7.20
N LEU A 126 22.67 2.51 6.66
CA LEU A 126 23.50 3.71 6.45
C LEU A 126 22.83 4.76 5.54
N ASP A 127 22.08 4.29 4.53
CA ASP A 127 21.57 5.16 3.47
C ASP A 127 20.05 5.41 3.54
N GLN A 128 19.31 4.65 4.35
CA GLN A 128 17.83 4.66 4.32
C GLN A 128 17.18 4.72 5.70
N GLY A 129 17.98 4.79 6.76
CA GLY A 129 17.49 4.82 8.15
C GLY A 129 16.70 3.56 8.49
N ASN A 130 15.72 3.71 9.37
CA ASN A 130 14.77 2.65 9.68
C ASN A 130 13.74 2.56 8.55
N ALA A 131 13.43 1.34 8.12
CA ALA A 131 12.62 1.10 6.93
C ALA A 131 11.44 0.17 7.21
N GLY A 132 10.43 0.22 6.35
CA GLY A 132 9.31 -0.71 6.31
C GLY A 132 9.05 -1.17 4.89
N CYS A 133 8.93 -2.48 4.68
CA CYS A 133 8.55 -3.08 3.41
C CYS A 133 7.16 -3.70 3.55
N LEU A 134 6.19 -3.25 2.78
CA LEU A 134 4.80 -3.69 2.87
C LEU A 134 4.31 -4.22 1.54
N ASN A 135 3.43 -5.23 1.59
CA ASN A 135 2.69 -5.72 0.45
C ASN A 135 1.19 -5.76 0.80
N ILE A 136 0.37 -5.22 -0.09
CA ILE A 136 -1.07 -5.34 -0.06
C ILE A 136 -1.47 -6.08 -1.32
N PHE A 137 -2.04 -7.26 -1.19
CA PHE A 137 -2.62 -8.00 -2.31
C PHE A 137 -4.12 -8.18 -2.10
N SER A 138 -4.92 -7.84 -3.11
CA SER A 138 -6.37 -7.98 -3.07
C SER A 138 -6.93 -8.38 -4.43
N CYS A 139 -7.97 -9.25 -4.40
CA CYS A 139 -8.77 -9.59 -5.58
C CYS A 139 -9.83 -8.50 -5.90
N ALA A 140 -9.98 -7.51 -5.02
CA ALA A 140 -10.76 -6.31 -5.26
C ALA A 140 -9.83 -5.11 -5.46
N SER A 141 -10.25 -4.13 -6.24
CA SER A 141 -9.52 -2.89 -6.43
C SER A 141 -9.51 -2.06 -5.14
N PHE A 142 -8.44 -1.33 -4.93
CA PHE A 142 -8.28 -0.35 -3.84
C PHE A 142 -7.43 0.81 -4.34
N ALA A 143 -7.34 1.90 -3.58
CA ALA A 143 -6.51 3.06 -3.88
C ALA A 143 -5.08 2.84 -3.34
N PRO A 144 -4.12 2.34 -4.16
CA PRO A 144 -2.82 1.91 -3.66
C PRO A 144 -1.91 3.05 -3.23
N TYR A 145 -2.01 4.22 -3.86
CA TYR A 145 -1.18 5.36 -3.49
C TYR A 145 -1.74 6.13 -2.31
N ALA A 146 -3.06 6.13 -2.12
CA ALA A 146 -3.66 6.59 -0.86
C ALA A 146 -3.22 5.68 0.30
N ALA A 147 -3.18 4.36 0.09
CA ALA A 147 -2.64 3.42 1.07
C ALA A 147 -1.15 3.70 1.36
N ALA A 148 -0.32 3.94 0.34
CA ALA A 148 1.09 4.26 0.50
C ALA A 148 1.30 5.59 1.27
N ALA A 149 0.52 6.62 0.96
CA ALA A 149 0.55 7.89 1.69
C ALA A 149 0.11 7.72 3.15
N PHE A 150 -0.91 6.91 3.40
CA PHE A 150 -1.34 6.55 4.74
C PHE A 150 -0.23 5.84 5.54
N CYS A 151 0.44 4.85 4.92
CA CYS A 151 1.57 4.16 5.53
C CYS A 151 2.71 5.13 5.87
N GLN A 152 3.04 6.03 4.94
CA GLN A 152 4.07 7.05 5.12
C GLN A 152 3.77 7.96 6.33
N GLU A 153 2.56 8.46 6.43
CA GLU A 153 2.14 9.32 7.53
C GLU A 153 2.14 8.57 8.87
N TRP A 154 1.58 7.36 8.88
CA TRP A 154 1.47 6.54 10.10
C TRP A 154 2.82 6.24 10.74
N PHE A 155 3.81 5.87 9.93
CA PHE A 155 5.15 5.55 10.41
C PHE A 155 6.12 6.73 10.41
N GLY A 156 5.66 7.92 10.03
CA GLY A 156 6.48 9.13 9.97
C GLY A 156 7.67 8.99 9.00
N ALA A 157 7.49 8.23 7.91
CA ALA A 157 8.51 8.02 6.91
C ALA A 157 8.75 9.29 6.09
N LYS A 158 10.03 9.61 5.82
CA LYS A 158 10.36 10.80 5.01
C LYS A 158 10.12 10.58 3.53
N GLU A 159 10.27 9.34 3.08
CA GLU A 159 10.12 8.95 1.69
C GLU A 159 9.33 7.64 1.59
N VAL A 160 8.58 7.49 0.51
CA VAL A 160 7.86 6.27 0.14
C VAL A 160 8.11 5.96 -1.33
N ASP A 161 8.33 4.69 -1.64
CA ASP A 161 8.32 4.16 -3.01
C ASP A 161 7.21 3.10 -3.10
N ALA A 162 6.29 3.26 -4.03
CA ALA A 162 5.17 2.35 -4.22
C ALA A 162 5.09 1.87 -5.66
N VAL A 163 5.01 0.56 -5.83
CA VAL A 163 4.86 -0.10 -7.13
C VAL A 163 3.59 -0.92 -7.12
N VAL A 164 2.77 -0.74 -8.15
CA VAL A 164 1.50 -1.45 -8.32
C VAL A 164 1.60 -2.41 -9.48
N THR A 165 1.07 -3.61 -9.31
CA THR A 165 0.98 -4.62 -10.37
C THR A 165 -0.40 -5.25 -10.38
N PHE A 166 -0.92 -5.52 -11.58
CA PHE A 166 -2.13 -6.32 -11.74
C PHE A 166 -1.76 -7.80 -11.85
N ARG A 167 -2.51 -8.64 -11.15
CA ARG A 167 -2.17 -10.04 -10.91
C ARG A 167 -3.29 -10.98 -11.34
N GLY A 168 -2.90 -12.21 -11.66
CA GLY A 168 -3.84 -13.29 -11.95
C GLY A 168 -4.36 -13.31 -13.40
N PRO A 169 -5.31 -14.21 -13.69
CA PRO A 169 -5.96 -14.26 -14.99
C PRO A 169 -6.89 -13.07 -15.19
N ARG A 170 -7.19 -12.74 -16.43
CA ARG A 170 -8.23 -11.75 -16.73
C ARG A 170 -9.60 -12.26 -16.30
N ARG A 171 -10.44 -11.40 -15.72
CA ARG A 171 -11.82 -11.75 -15.38
C ARG A 171 -12.62 -12.00 -16.66
N THR A 172 -13.43 -13.04 -16.68
CA THR A 172 -14.41 -13.20 -17.75
C THR A 172 -15.51 -12.16 -17.58
N VAL A 173 -15.76 -11.39 -18.63
CA VAL A 173 -16.93 -10.53 -18.67
C VAL A 173 -18.14 -11.45 -18.80
N GLN A 174 -19.02 -11.45 -17.83
CA GLN A 174 -20.35 -12.09 -18.00
C GLN A 174 -21.17 -11.11 -18.84
N GLU A 175 -21.50 -11.51 -20.07
CA GLU A 175 -22.45 -10.82 -20.94
C GLU A 175 -23.86 -10.82 -20.34
#